data_ee3f6697b7d2dda4d57b687e7ae33464
#
_entry.id   ee3f6697b7d2dda4d57b687e7ae33464
#
_cell.length_a   1.000
_cell.length_b   1.000
_cell.length_c   1.000
_cell.angle_alpha   90.00
_cell.angle_beta   90.00
_cell.angle_gamma   90.00
#
_symmetry.space_group_name_H-M   'P 1'
#
loop_
_entity.id
_entity.type
_entity.pdbx_description
1 polymer ?
#
loop_
_entity_poly.entity_id
_entity_poly.type
_entity_poly.pdbx_seq_one_letter_code
_entity_poly.pdbx_strand_id
1 'polypeptide(L)'
;LDEIIFYLGKSYSAFSKLEQSLLFNGNHQNNLKEFNKYLALYKYKFENSNNEVGGYAILKNKNCILAMDVGNSPQKTFSNNYQSGALSFEFFYKDKKLISNSGYFQDYKNKLNLISKSTAAHSTLIIDNHSSCSFRKNGNYKTLENGLKISNKNIVNEKNYLLIKASHNGFLKKFGVLHERSLEYFVEKNKLIGTDKIISRNKLEPKKYDIRFHMEPGVKLTKTLDNKTILIEI
;
A
#
# COMPACT_ATOMS: atom_id res chain seq x y z
N LEU A 1 -10.00 -11.37 4.32
CA LEU A 1 -10.57 -12.12 5.46
C LEU A 1 -9.59 -12.17 6.63
N ASP A 2 -8.32 -12.43 6.39
CA ASP A 2 -7.25 -12.44 7.40
C ASP A 2 -7.08 -11.06 8.07
N GLU A 3 -7.27 -9.98 7.34
CA GLU A 3 -7.27 -8.61 7.89
C GLU A 3 -8.47 -8.35 8.81
N ILE A 4 -9.64 -8.88 8.47
CA ILE A 4 -10.85 -8.74 9.31
C ILE A 4 -10.66 -9.51 10.63
N ILE A 5 -10.07 -10.69 10.59
CA ILE A 5 -9.78 -11.51 11.76
C ILE A 5 -8.75 -10.84 12.65
N PHE A 6 -7.71 -10.24 12.08
CA PHE A 6 -6.68 -9.48 12.81
C PHE A 6 -7.26 -8.27 13.57
N TYR A 7 -8.24 -7.60 13.00
CA TYR A 7 -8.91 -6.44 13.60
C TYR A 7 -9.83 -6.79 14.76
N LEU A 8 -10.45 -7.95 14.72
CA LEU A 8 -11.30 -8.45 15.79
C LEU A 8 -10.51 -9.06 16.94
N GLY A 9 -9.21 -9.09 16.83
CA GLY A 9 -8.24 -9.87 17.61
C GLY A 9 -8.02 -9.53 19.07
N LYS A 10 -8.91 -8.81 19.75
CA LYS A 10 -8.83 -8.71 21.23
C LYS A 10 -9.56 -9.84 21.97
N SER A 11 -10.29 -10.71 21.28
CA SER A 11 -10.92 -11.89 21.88
C SER A 11 -10.63 -13.15 21.08
N TYR A 12 -9.38 -13.51 21.00
CA TYR A 12 -8.84 -14.65 20.26
C TYR A 12 -9.56 -15.98 20.55
N SER A 13 -10.01 -16.20 21.77
CA SER A 13 -10.70 -17.42 22.16
C SER A 13 -12.11 -17.57 21.57
N ALA A 14 -12.80 -16.48 21.28
CA ALA A 14 -14.14 -16.51 20.68
C ALA A 14 -14.11 -16.76 19.17
N PHE A 15 -13.02 -16.40 18.51
CA PHE A 15 -12.88 -16.49 17.06
C PHE A 15 -12.06 -17.68 16.56
N SER A 16 -11.39 -18.43 17.44
CA SER A 16 -10.55 -19.57 17.05
C SER A 16 -11.31 -20.65 16.28
N LYS A 17 -12.57 -20.92 16.62
CA LYS A 17 -13.43 -21.89 15.90
C LYS A 17 -13.88 -21.34 14.55
N LEU A 18 -14.15 -20.05 14.46
CA LEU A 18 -14.54 -19.41 13.21
C LEU A 18 -13.36 -19.31 12.26
N GLU A 19 -12.18 -18.97 12.78
CA GLU A 19 -10.92 -18.91 12.04
C GLU A 19 -10.58 -20.28 11.42
N GLN A 20 -10.68 -21.35 12.19
CA GLN A 20 -10.51 -22.72 11.70
C GLN A 20 -11.53 -23.06 10.60
N SER A 21 -12.79 -22.66 10.76
CA SER A 21 -13.84 -22.88 9.76
C SER A 21 -13.56 -22.10 8.46
N LEU A 22 -13.10 -20.87 8.56
CA LEU A 22 -12.79 -20.01 7.41
C LEU A 22 -11.55 -20.50 6.64
N LEU A 23 -10.51 -20.95 7.35
CA LEU A 23 -9.26 -21.38 6.74
C LEU A 23 -9.34 -22.78 6.10
N PHE A 24 -10.15 -23.69 6.64
CA PHE A 24 -10.11 -25.12 6.26
C PHE A 24 -11.25 -25.60 5.38
N ASN A 25 -12.38 -24.90 5.29
CA ASN A 25 -13.57 -25.45 4.64
C ASN A 25 -13.89 -24.93 3.23
N GLY A 26 -13.13 -24.01 2.68
CA GLY A 26 -13.25 -23.55 1.27
C GLY A 26 -14.63 -23.00 0.82
N ASN A 27 -15.63 -22.94 1.70
CA ASN A 27 -16.99 -22.52 1.36
C ASN A 27 -17.29 -21.12 1.87
N HIS A 28 -16.81 -20.13 1.13
CA HIS A 28 -16.81 -18.72 1.52
C HIS A 28 -18.20 -18.12 1.86
N GLN A 29 -19.28 -18.58 1.21
CA GLN A 29 -20.61 -17.99 1.46
C GLN A 29 -21.23 -18.42 2.80
N ASN A 30 -21.09 -19.69 3.16
CA ASN A 30 -21.57 -20.18 4.45
C ASN A 30 -20.74 -19.63 5.60
N ASN A 31 -19.45 -19.53 5.42
CA ASN A 31 -18.53 -18.96 6.40
C ASN A 31 -18.82 -17.48 6.69
N LEU A 32 -19.19 -16.69 5.67
CA LEU A 32 -19.58 -15.30 5.84
C LEU A 32 -20.89 -15.15 6.64
N LYS A 33 -21.86 -16.06 6.43
CA LYS A 33 -23.11 -16.08 7.22
C LYS A 33 -22.86 -16.41 8.68
N GLU A 34 -22.02 -17.40 8.96
CA GLU A 34 -21.64 -17.75 10.33
C GLU A 34 -20.86 -16.62 11.01
N PHE A 35 -19.93 -16.01 10.31
CA PHE A 35 -19.22 -14.84 10.78
C PHE A 35 -20.16 -13.69 11.18
N ASN A 36 -21.12 -13.37 10.33
CA ASN A 36 -22.11 -12.33 10.63
C ASN A 36 -23.01 -12.71 11.84
N LYS A 37 -23.34 -13.98 12.03
CA LYS A 37 -24.05 -14.44 13.23
C LYS A 37 -23.22 -14.24 14.49
N TYR A 38 -21.91 -14.53 14.45
CA TYR A 38 -21.00 -14.30 15.57
C TYR A 38 -20.88 -12.82 15.89
N LEU A 39 -20.75 -11.96 14.89
CA LEU A 39 -20.71 -10.53 15.10
C LEU A 39 -21.98 -10.02 15.79
N ALA A 40 -23.14 -10.47 15.34
CA ALA A 40 -24.41 -10.11 15.95
C ALA A 40 -24.55 -10.62 17.39
N LEU A 41 -24.15 -11.87 17.65
CA LEU A 41 -24.20 -12.51 18.97
C LEU A 41 -23.38 -11.74 20.02
N TYR A 42 -22.19 -11.29 19.62
CA TYR A 42 -21.29 -10.53 20.50
C TYR A 42 -21.46 -9.02 20.42
N LYS A 43 -22.49 -8.54 19.68
CA LYS A 43 -22.79 -7.10 19.48
C LYS A 43 -21.63 -6.30 18.89
N TYR A 44 -20.74 -6.96 18.13
CA TYR A 44 -19.71 -6.26 17.38
C TYR A 44 -20.35 -5.50 16.21
N LYS A 45 -20.06 -4.22 16.12
CA LYS A 45 -20.39 -3.41 14.96
C LYS A 45 -19.08 -3.07 14.25
N PHE A 46 -19.08 -3.21 12.92
CA PHE A 46 -18.03 -2.55 12.13
C PHE A 46 -18.30 -1.05 12.20
N GLU A 47 -17.49 -0.35 12.96
CA GLU A 47 -17.44 1.09 12.80
C GLU A 47 -16.69 1.36 11.48
N ASN A 48 -17.18 2.32 10.70
CA ASN A 48 -16.41 2.88 9.61
C ASN A 48 -15.13 3.44 10.23
N SER A 49 -14.05 2.65 10.16
CA SER A 49 -12.74 3.13 10.58
C SER A 49 -12.43 4.38 9.77
N ASN A 50 -11.55 5.22 10.28
CA ASN A 50 -11.11 6.49 9.68
C ASN A 50 -10.38 6.34 8.34
N ASN A 51 -10.80 5.43 7.45
CA ASN A 51 -10.16 5.12 6.15
C ASN A 51 -8.64 4.88 6.23
N GLU A 52 -8.08 4.73 7.43
CA GLU A 52 -6.66 4.41 7.68
C GLU A 52 -6.55 3.22 8.62
N VAL A 53 -5.87 2.18 8.17
CA VAL A 53 -5.75 0.90 8.83
C VAL A 53 -4.32 0.38 8.71
N GLY A 54 -3.65 0.13 9.84
CA GLY A 54 -2.31 -0.46 9.85
C GLY A 54 -1.25 0.33 9.07
N GLY A 55 -1.44 1.64 8.90
CA GLY A 55 -0.58 2.48 8.08
C GLY A 55 -0.97 2.57 6.61
N TYR A 56 -2.08 1.97 6.22
CA TYR A 56 -2.65 2.10 4.87
C TYR A 56 -3.89 2.97 4.89
N ALA A 57 -3.96 3.94 3.97
CA ALA A 57 -5.19 4.62 3.65
C ALA A 57 -5.95 3.79 2.61
N ILE A 58 -7.20 3.41 2.91
CA ILE A 58 -8.02 2.56 2.04
C ILE A 58 -9.33 3.28 1.78
N LEU A 59 -9.55 3.67 0.53
CA LEU A 59 -10.79 4.28 0.07
C LEU A 59 -11.51 3.32 -0.87
N LYS A 60 -12.81 3.21 -0.68
CA LYS A 60 -13.64 2.30 -1.46
C LYS A 60 -14.94 2.96 -1.87
N ASN A 61 -15.32 2.73 -3.11
CA ASN A 61 -16.66 3.03 -3.61
C ASN A 61 -17.20 1.85 -4.44
N LYS A 62 -18.32 2.08 -5.14
CA LYS A 62 -18.97 1.06 -5.99
C LYS A 62 -18.04 0.53 -7.10
N ASN A 63 -17.16 1.37 -7.63
CA ASN A 63 -16.38 1.07 -8.83
C ASN A 63 -14.88 0.84 -8.55
N CYS A 64 -14.35 1.30 -7.42
CA CYS A 64 -12.91 1.16 -7.17
C CYS A 64 -12.58 0.91 -5.70
N ILE A 65 -11.39 0.35 -5.51
CA ILE A 65 -10.66 0.34 -4.25
C ILE A 65 -9.30 0.98 -4.52
N LEU A 66 -8.96 1.97 -3.73
CA LEU A 66 -7.69 2.67 -3.76
C LEU A 66 -7.02 2.52 -2.39
N ALA A 67 -5.86 1.88 -2.33
CA ALA A 67 -5.08 1.71 -1.12
C ALA A 67 -3.69 2.33 -1.30
N MET A 68 -3.25 3.16 -0.35
CA MET A 68 -1.92 3.78 -0.36
C MET A 68 -1.22 3.58 0.98
N ASP A 69 0.07 3.21 0.95
CA ASP A 69 0.92 3.14 2.15
C ASP A 69 1.20 4.56 2.67
N VAL A 70 0.60 4.87 3.82
CA VAL A 70 0.76 6.14 4.55
C VAL A 70 1.31 5.92 5.95
N GLY A 71 1.96 4.78 6.17
CA GLY A 71 2.57 4.37 7.43
C GLY A 71 3.98 4.91 7.63
N ASN A 72 4.32 5.22 8.87
CA ASN A 72 5.71 5.47 9.25
C ASN A 72 6.50 4.16 9.17
N SER A 73 7.78 4.25 8.88
CA SER A 73 8.64 3.09 9.04
C SER A 73 8.65 2.62 10.50
N PRO A 74 8.69 1.29 10.76
CA PRO A 74 8.71 0.74 12.11
C PRO A 74 10.05 1.03 12.80
N GLN A 75 10.08 0.81 14.11
CA GLN A 75 11.34 0.78 14.85
C GLN A 75 12.24 -0.36 14.34
N LYS A 76 13.56 -0.18 14.45
CA LYS A 76 14.57 -1.10 13.92
C LYS A 76 14.33 -2.56 14.30
N THR A 77 13.93 -2.84 15.54
CA THR A 77 13.64 -4.18 16.07
C THR A 77 12.49 -4.89 15.35
N PHE A 78 11.53 -4.12 14.82
CA PHE A 78 10.34 -4.65 14.15
C PHE A 78 10.39 -4.51 12.62
N SER A 79 11.59 -4.28 12.07
CA SER A 79 11.74 -3.93 10.64
C SER A 79 12.21 -5.08 9.74
N ASN A 80 12.26 -6.31 10.26
CA ASN A 80 12.74 -7.46 9.47
C ASN A 80 11.96 -7.69 8.18
N ASN A 81 10.65 -7.45 8.22
CA ASN A 81 9.75 -7.64 7.08
C ASN A 81 9.32 -6.33 6.44
N TYR A 82 9.83 -5.19 6.93
CA TYR A 82 9.48 -3.88 6.38
C TYR A 82 10.01 -3.72 4.95
N GLN A 83 9.21 -3.03 4.14
CA GLN A 83 9.51 -2.70 2.74
C GLN A 83 9.49 -1.18 2.56
N SER A 84 10.35 -0.65 1.69
CA SER A 84 10.45 0.79 1.43
C SER A 84 9.37 1.26 0.44
N GLY A 85 8.11 0.94 0.73
CA GLY A 85 6.97 1.19 -0.13
C GLY A 85 6.19 2.48 0.17
N ALA A 86 6.75 3.41 0.94
CA ALA A 86 6.03 4.63 1.31
C ALA A 86 5.40 5.34 0.10
N LEU A 87 4.13 5.72 0.22
CA LEU A 87 3.26 6.29 -0.80
C LEU A 87 3.09 5.41 -2.05
N SER A 88 3.49 4.14 -2.00
CA SER A 88 3.07 3.19 -3.03
C SER A 88 1.57 2.92 -2.91
N PHE A 89 0.95 2.55 -4.01
CA PHE A 89 -0.48 2.31 -4.02
C PHE A 89 -0.87 1.09 -4.83
N GLU A 90 -2.03 0.58 -4.51
CA GLU A 90 -2.74 -0.44 -5.26
C GLU A 90 -4.10 0.10 -5.70
N PHE A 91 -4.50 -0.27 -6.89
CA PHE A 91 -5.74 0.21 -7.47
C PHE A 91 -6.52 -0.92 -8.12
N PHE A 92 -7.76 -1.07 -7.66
CA PHE A 92 -8.75 -1.95 -8.25
C PHE A 92 -9.81 -1.11 -8.94
N TYR A 93 -10.19 -1.52 -10.13
CA TYR A 93 -11.34 -0.98 -10.83
C TYR A 93 -12.33 -2.10 -11.10
N LYS A 94 -13.55 -1.94 -10.59
CA LYS A 94 -14.56 -2.99 -10.49
C LYS A 94 -13.97 -4.19 -9.71
N ASP A 95 -13.91 -5.37 -10.31
CA ASP A 95 -13.39 -6.62 -9.75
C ASP A 95 -11.94 -6.92 -10.15
N LYS A 96 -11.30 -6.03 -10.90
CA LYS A 96 -9.97 -6.22 -11.47
C LYS A 96 -8.93 -5.35 -10.78
N LYS A 97 -7.86 -5.97 -10.30
CA LYS A 97 -6.66 -5.26 -9.85
C LYS A 97 -5.89 -4.78 -11.07
N LEU A 98 -5.54 -3.50 -11.11
CA LEU A 98 -4.80 -2.88 -12.20
C LEU A 98 -3.37 -2.58 -11.81
N ILE A 99 -3.22 -1.87 -10.68
CA ILE A 99 -1.92 -1.46 -10.15
C ILE A 99 -1.68 -2.21 -8.85
N SER A 100 -0.51 -2.80 -8.75
CA SER A 100 -0.08 -3.67 -7.67
C SER A 100 1.26 -3.18 -7.07
N ASN A 101 1.77 -3.94 -6.14
CA ASN A 101 3.17 -3.91 -5.72
C ASN A 101 3.74 -5.32 -5.92
N SER A 102 5.06 -5.47 -5.96
CA SER A 102 5.69 -6.79 -6.23
C SER A 102 5.53 -7.80 -5.08
N GLY A 103 4.94 -7.38 -3.96
CA GLY A 103 4.82 -8.21 -2.76
C GLY A 103 6.14 -8.39 -2.02
N TYR A 104 6.12 -9.20 -0.96
CA TYR A 104 7.28 -9.49 -0.12
C TYR A 104 7.79 -10.92 -0.33
N PHE A 105 9.07 -11.07 -0.65
CA PHE A 105 9.71 -12.37 -0.77
C PHE A 105 10.28 -12.80 0.58
N GLN A 106 9.72 -13.83 1.19
CA GLN A 106 9.96 -14.20 2.59
C GLN A 106 11.34 -14.81 2.87
N ASP A 107 11.95 -15.52 1.90
CA ASP A 107 13.25 -16.15 2.10
C ASP A 107 14.38 -15.11 2.18
N TYR A 108 14.83 -14.83 3.40
CA TYR A 108 15.89 -13.85 3.68
C TYR A 108 17.26 -14.22 3.14
N LYS A 109 17.51 -15.49 2.79
CA LYS A 109 18.77 -15.96 2.17
C LYS A 109 18.78 -15.64 0.68
N ASN A 110 17.63 -15.51 0.06
CA ASN A 110 17.50 -15.20 -1.35
C ASN A 110 17.66 -13.70 -1.61
N LYS A 111 18.39 -13.33 -2.67
CA LYS A 111 18.53 -11.92 -3.07
C LYS A 111 17.21 -11.24 -3.41
N LEU A 112 16.17 -12.00 -3.80
CA LEU A 112 14.84 -11.47 -4.05
C LEU A 112 14.20 -10.84 -2.80
N ASN A 113 14.55 -11.31 -1.60
CA ASN A 113 14.12 -10.68 -0.36
C ASN A 113 14.58 -9.22 -0.27
N LEU A 114 15.82 -8.93 -0.65
CA LEU A 114 16.32 -7.56 -0.66
C LEU A 114 15.69 -6.72 -1.77
N ILE A 115 15.46 -7.31 -2.94
CA ILE A 115 14.79 -6.63 -4.06
C ILE A 115 13.38 -6.25 -3.65
N SER A 116 12.61 -7.16 -3.07
CA SER A 116 11.23 -6.89 -2.61
C SER A 116 11.15 -5.80 -1.53
N LYS A 117 12.24 -5.56 -0.77
CA LYS A 117 12.32 -4.47 0.20
C LYS A 117 12.63 -3.10 -0.41
N SER A 118 13.11 -3.06 -1.64
CA SER A 118 13.49 -1.80 -2.28
C SER A 118 12.27 -0.98 -2.71
N THR A 119 12.39 0.33 -2.73
CA THR A 119 11.34 1.22 -3.27
C THR A 119 11.03 0.91 -4.73
N ALA A 120 12.01 0.42 -5.49
CA ALA A 120 11.83 0.04 -6.89
C ALA A 120 10.85 -1.12 -7.11
N ALA A 121 10.57 -1.92 -6.08
CA ALA A 121 9.60 -3.01 -6.11
C ALA A 121 8.14 -2.54 -5.83
N HIS A 122 7.92 -1.24 -5.71
CA HIS A 122 6.64 -0.66 -5.33
C HIS A 122 6.20 0.41 -6.33
N SER A 123 4.88 0.60 -6.45
CA SER A 123 4.28 1.59 -7.34
C SER A 123 4.38 3.01 -6.76
N THR A 124 5.61 3.53 -6.72
CA THR A 124 5.94 4.84 -6.15
C THR A 124 7.15 5.49 -6.84
N LEU A 125 7.53 6.68 -6.36
CA LEU A 125 8.69 7.43 -6.83
C LEU A 125 9.99 6.85 -6.28
N ILE A 126 11.01 6.77 -7.14
CA ILE A 126 12.41 6.57 -6.76
C ILE A 126 13.27 7.71 -7.28
N ILE A 127 14.39 7.99 -6.60
CA ILE A 127 15.31 9.06 -6.95
C ILE A 127 16.71 8.48 -7.15
N ASP A 128 17.32 8.70 -8.32
CA ASP A 128 18.66 8.23 -8.68
C ASP A 128 18.92 6.75 -8.35
N ASN A 129 17.91 5.89 -8.59
CA ASN A 129 17.90 4.46 -8.23
C ASN A 129 18.07 4.16 -6.73
N HIS A 130 17.77 5.12 -5.84
CA HIS A 130 17.84 4.92 -4.40
C HIS A 130 16.47 4.69 -3.78
N SER A 131 16.44 3.77 -2.82
CA SER A 131 15.24 3.54 -2.01
C SER A 131 15.05 4.64 -0.97
N SER A 132 13.79 4.89 -0.62
CA SER A 132 13.38 5.85 0.42
C SER A 132 13.84 5.47 1.83
N CYS A 133 14.19 4.19 2.04
CA CYS A 133 14.81 3.68 3.26
C CYS A 133 16.08 2.91 2.95
N SER A 134 16.97 2.77 3.94
CA SER A 134 18.14 1.89 3.85
C SER A 134 18.08 0.77 4.87
N PHE A 135 18.65 -0.38 4.49
CA PHE A 135 18.69 -1.58 5.32
C PHE A 135 20.13 -2.00 5.57
N ARG A 136 20.43 -2.43 6.79
CA ARG A 136 21.70 -2.97 7.23
C ARG A 136 21.56 -4.45 7.57
N LYS A 137 22.56 -5.24 7.21
CA LYS A 137 22.65 -6.65 7.60
C LYS A 137 22.72 -6.75 9.13
N ASN A 138 21.89 -7.62 9.71
CA ASN A 138 21.86 -7.94 11.13
C ASN A 138 21.65 -9.44 11.29
N GLY A 139 22.74 -10.18 11.48
CA GLY A 139 22.71 -11.66 11.43
C GLY A 139 22.23 -12.14 10.05
N ASN A 140 21.19 -12.95 10.05
CA ASN A 140 20.57 -13.49 8.85
C ASN A 140 19.57 -12.53 8.18
N TYR A 141 19.20 -11.44 8.87
CA TYR A 141 18.16 -10.49 8.41
C TYR A 141 18.76 -9.18 7.94
N LYS A 142 17.96 -8.40 7.28
CA LYS A 142 18.25 -6.99 6.97
C LYS A 142 17.24 -6.11 7.67
N THR A 143 17.69 -5.40 8.68
CA THR A 143 16.89 -4.46 9.46
C THR A 143 17.04 -3.04 8.93
N LEU A 144 16.06 -2.21 9.24
CA LEU A 144 16.06 -0.80 8.88
C LEU A 144 17.24 -0.06 9.53
N GLU A 145 18.04 0.64 8.73
CA GLU A 145 19.09 1.52 9.19
C GLU A 145 18.63 2.98 9.22
N ASN A 146 18.05 3.44 8.11
CA ASN A 146 17.42 4.74 8.00
C ASN A 146 15.97 4.55 7.57
N GLY A 147 15.07 4.91 8.46
CA GLY A 147 13.64 4.90 8.22
C GLY A 147 13.13 6.25 7.72
N LEU A 148 11.83 6.35 7.60
CA LEU A 148 11.12 7.55 7.18
C LEU A 148 9.94 7.85 8.08
N LYS A 149 9.47 9.09 7.99
CA LYS A 149 8.24 9.56 8.63
C LYS A 149 7.29 10.09 7.56
N ILE A 150 6.02 9.76 7.72
CA ILE A 150 4.93 10.30 6.93
C ILE A 150 4.42 11.58 7.59
N SER A 151 4.05 12.56 6.79
CA SER A 151 3.48 13.84 7.20
C SER A 151 2.45 14.33 6.19
N ASN A 152 1.75 15.41 6.53
CA ASN A 152 0.78 16.07 5.65
C ASN A 152 -0.29 15.13 5.09
N LYS A 153 -0.78 14.20 5.94
CA LYS A 153 -1.86 13.31 5.53
C LYS A 153 -3.17 14.08 5.38
N ASN A 154 -3.84 13.86 4.26
CA ASN A 154 -5.19 14.28 4.02
C ASN A 154 -5.94 13.15 3.30
N ILE A 155 -6.97 12.63 3.95
CA ILE A 155 -7.77 11.52 3.46
C ILE A 155 -9.22 11.98 3.41
N VAL A 156 -9.81 12.01 2.21
CA VAL A 156 -11.21 12.42 1.98
C VAL A 156 -11.95 11.24 1.34
N ASN A 157 -13.08 10.87 1.92
CA ASN A 157 -13.94 9.81 1.42
C ASN A 157 -15.36 10.34 1.28
N GLU A 158 -15.65 10.94 0.16
CA GLU A 158 -16.95 11.51 -0.17
C GLU A 158 -17.64 10.69 -1.28
N LYS A 159 -18.94 10.84 -1.41
CA LYS A 159 -19.76 10.10 -2.38
C LYS A 159 -19.21 10.17 -3.81
N ASN A 160 -18.76 11.37 -4.23
CA ASN A 160 -18.35 11.65 -5.60
C ASN A 160 -16.84 11.92 -5.74
N TYR A 161 -16.09 11.92 -4.64
CA TYR A 161 -14.67 12.27 -4.62
C TYR A 161 -13.91 11.53 -3.52
N LEU A 162 -12.83 10.88 -3.91
CA LEU A 162 -11.91 10.24 -2.98
C LEU A 162 -10.53 10.90 -3.12
N LEU A 163 -9.87 11.18 -2.00
CA LEU A 163 -8.50 11.72 -1.98
C LEU A 163 -7.68 10.98 -0.94
N ILE A 164 -6.49 10.57 -1.33
CA ILE A 164 -5.40 10.22 -0.40
C ILE A 164 -4.21 11.08 -0.75
N LYS A 165 -3.76 11.88 0.19
CA LYS A 165 -2.57 12.72 0.06
C LYS A 165 -1.68 12.53 1.27
N ALA A 166 -0.37 12.39 1.06
CA ALA A 166 0.63 12.36 2.12
C ALA A 166 2.02 12.72 1.58
N SER A 167 2.93 13.01 2.50
CA SER A 167 4.34 13.28 2.20
C SER A 167 5.24 12.38 3.04
N HIS A 168 6.46 12.11 2.59
CA HIS A 168 7.48 11.46 3.40
C HIS A 168 8.86 12.09 3.26
N ASN A 169 9.69 11.89 4.30
CA ASN A 169 11.04 12.43 4.37
C ASN A 169 12.16 11.43 4.01
N GLY A 170 11.82 10.29 3.41
CA GLY A 170 12.78 9.22 3.12
C GLY A 170 13.96 9.65 2.25
N PHE A 171 13.77 10.64 1.40
CA PHE A 171 14.80 11.19 0.53
C PHE A 171 15.50 12.45 1.10
N LEU A 172 15.05 12.95 2.27
CA LEU A 172 15.54 14.21 2.82
C LEU A 172 17.03 14.15 3.18
N LYS A 173 17.46 13.07 3.85
CA LYS A 173 18.85 12.93 4.32
C LYS A 173 19.84 12.89 3.15
N LYS A 174 19.49 12.23 2.05
CA LYS A 174 20.41 12.00 0.92
C LYS A 174 20.33 13.09 -0.14
N PHE A 175 19.12 13.55 -0.45
CA PHE A 175 18.86 14.44 -1.58
C PHE A 175 18.30 15.80 -1.17
N GLY A 176 18.03 16.02 0.12
CA GLY A 176 17.47 17.28 0.60
C GLY A 176 16.02 17.51 0.19
N VAL A 177 15.27 16.48 -0.20
CA VAL A 177 13.92 16.60 -0.72
C VAL A 177 12.90 15.76 0.05
N LEU A 178 11.67 16.25 0.09
CA LEU A 178 10.49 15.48 0.50
C LEU A 178 9.74 15.04 -0.76
N HIS A 179 9.14 13.86 -0.71
CA HIS A 179 8.20 13.40 -1.71
C HIS A 179 6.77 13.54 -1.17
N GLU A 180 5.90 14.20 -1.92
CA GLU A 180 4.46 14.28 -1.67
C GLU A 180 3.72 13.62 -2.82
N ARG A 181 2.74 12.77 -2.52
CA ARG A 181 1.83 12.18 -3.50
C ARG A 181 0.40 12.48 -3.13
N SER A 182 -0.41 12.85 -4.11
CA SER A 182 -1.87 12.83 -4.03
C SER A 182 -2.44 11.88 -5.07
N LEU A 183 -3.46 11.12 -4.67
CA LEU A 183 -4.27 10.27 -5.52
C LEU A 183 -5.73 10.72 -5.37
N GLU A 184 -6.31 11.19 -6.47
CA GLU A 184 -7.65 11.78 -6.51
C GLU A 184 -8.53 10.97 -7.46
N TYR A 185 -9.61 10.39 -6.96
CA TYR A 185 -10.56 9.66 -7.80
C TYR A 185 -11.89 10.40 -7.89
N PHE A 186 -12.24 10.78 -9.11
CA PHE A 186 -13.49 11.43 -9.46
C PHE A 186 -14.51 10.38 -9.89
N VAL A 187 -15.48 10.09 -9.03
CA VAL A 187 -16.39 8.94 -9.17
C VAL A 187 -17.24 9.02 -10.44
N GLU A 188 -17.83 10.18 -10.71
CA GLU A 188 -18.70 10.39 -11.88
C GLU A 188 -17.94 10.25 -13.21
N LYS A 189 -16.68 10.65 -13.23
CA LYS A 189 -15.81 10.59 -14.41
C LYS A 189 -15.04 9.28 -14.52
N ASN A 190 -15.11 8.40 -13.52
CA ASN A 190 -14.26 7.21 -13.38
C ASN A 190 -12.78 7.53 -13.65
N LYS A 191 -12.29 8.64 -13.10
CA LYS A 191 -10.95 9.17 -13.38
C LYS A 191 -10.11 9.20 -12.11
N LEU A 192 -8.97 8.50 -12.13
CA LEU A 192 -7.91 8.60 -11.13
C LEU A 192 -6.83 9.57 -11.64
N ILE A 193 -6.48 10.55 -10.81
CA ILE A 193 -5.36 11.47 -11.04
C ILE A 193 -4.34 11.25 -9.94
N GLY A 194 -3.12 10.89 -10.33
CA GLY A 194 -1.96 10.85 -9.45
C GLY A 194 -1.09 12.08 -9.67
N THR A 195 -0.67 12.73 -8.60
CA THR A 195 0.28 13.84 -8.63
C THR A 195 1.41 13.58 -7.67
N ASP A 196 2.64 13.57 -8.18
CA ASP A 196 3.86 13.50 -7.37
C ASP A 196 4.55 14.87 -7.37
N LYS A 197 4.89 15.35 -6.16
CA LYS A 197 5.61 16.60 -5.96
C LYS A 197 6.92 16.34 -5.23
N ILE A 198 7.98 16.93 -5.71
CA ILE A 198 9.28 16.96 -5.05
C ILE A 198 9.43 18.34 -4.40
N ILE A 199 9.54 18.34 -3.08
CA ILE A 199 9.65 19.55 -2.29
C ILE A 199 11.10 19.66 -1.82
N SER A 200 11.88 20.55 -2.47
CA SER A 200 13.27 20.79 -2.09
C SER A 200 13.34 21.54 -0.75
N ARG A 201 14.23 21.08 0.11
CA ARG A 201 14.58 21.73 1.37
C ARG A 201 16.01 22.27 1.36
N ASN A 202 16.85 21.74 0.48
CA ASN A 202 18.26 22.11 0.32
C ASN A 202 18.60 22.22 -1.18
N LYS A 203 19.79 22.79 -1.49
CA LYS A 203 20.26 22.99 -2.87
C LYS A 203 20.76 21.73 -3.60
N LEU A 204 20.70 20.54 -2.99
CA LEU A 204 21.08 19.30 -3.66
C LEU A 204 19.95 18.89 -4.60
N GLU A 205 20.20 18.91 -5.90
CA GLU A 205 19.24 18.50 -6.90
C GLU A 205 19.54 17.06 -7.35
N PRO A 206 18.59 16.12 -7.15
CA PRO A 206 18.67 14.80 -7.75
C PRO A 206 18.69 14.89 -9.28
N LYS A 207 19.41 13.95 -9.92
CA LYS A 207 19.58 13.95 -11.38
C LYS A 207 18.43 13.25 -12.11
N LYS A 208 17.80 12.27 -11.47
CA LYS A 208 16.77 11.43 -12.09
C LYS A 208 15.64 11.09 -11.13
N TYR A 209 14.42 11.22 -11.63
CA TYR A 209 13.19 10.83 -10.96
C TYR A 209 12.49 9.79 -11.79
N ASP A 210 12.19 8.61 -11.22
CA ASP A 210 11.39 7.58 -11.86
C ASP A 210 10.13 7.32 -11.02
N ILE A 211 8.95 7.42 -11.63
CA ILE A 211 7.70 6.96 -11.04
C ILE A 211 7.41 5.59 -11.65
N ARG A 212 7.25 4.58 -10.80
CA ARG A 212 6.97 3.22 -11.25
C ARG A 212 5.52 2.86 -10.97
N PHE A 213 4.96 2.07 -11.89
CA PHE A 213 3.67 1.44 -11.76
C PHE A 213 3.85 -0.04 -12.06
N HIS A 214 3.67 -0.88 -11.05
CA HIS A 214 3.66 -2.32 -11.21
C HIS A 214 2.25 -2.76 -11.56
N MET A 215 2.10 -3.35 -12.74
CA MET A 215 0.80 -3.83 -13.17
C MET A 215 0.55 -5.24 -12.64
N GLU A 216 -0.71 -5.56 -12.42
CA GLU A 216 -1.11 -6.92 -12.07
C GLU A 216 -0.75 -7.89 -13.20
N PRO A 217 -0.26 -9.12 -12.90
CA PRO A 217 0.01 -10.12 -13.92
C PRO A 217 -1.21 -10.39 -14.82
N GLY A 218 -0.98 -10.42 -16.14
CA GLY A 218 -2.04 -10.60 -17.12
C GLY A 218 -2.60 -9.31 -17.71
N VAL A 219 -2.28 -8.14 -17.13
CA VAL A 219 -2.63 -6.84 -17.72
C VAL A 219 -1.76 -6.58 -18.94
N LYS A 220 -2.38 -6.30 -20.08
CA LYS A 220 -1.67 -5.92 -21.30
C LYS A 220 -1.57 -4.40 -21.42
N LEU A 221 -0.39 -3.94 -21.81
CA LEU A 221 -0.10 -2.52 -22.00
C LEU A 221 0.23 -2.25 -23.46
N THR A 222 -0.48 -1.32 -24.07
CA THR A 222 -0.21 -0.85 -25.44
C THR A 222 0.05 0.64 -25.40
N LYS A 223 1.23 1.06 -25.87
CA LYS A 223 1.61 2.46 -25.94
C LYS A 223 1.02 3.09 -27.21
N THR A 224 0.44 4.27 -27.10
CA THR A 224 -0.07 5.02 -28.24
C THR A 224 1.06 5.55 -29.13
N LEU A 225 0.77 5.83 -30.39
CA LEU A 225 1.75 6.30 -31.37
C LEU A 225 2.42 7.63 -30.95
N ASP A 226 1.69 8.50 -30.26
CA ASP A 226 2.21 9.77 -29.73
C ASP A 226 3.08 9.61 -28.49
N ASN A 227 3.20 8.38 -27.97
CA ASN A 227 3.94 8.03 -26.76
C ASN A 227 3.46 8.73 -25.46
N LYS A 228 2.27 9.31 -25.45
CA LYS A 228 1.73 10.06 -24.29
C LYS A 228 0.73 9.26 -23.49
N THR A 229 0.18 8.20 -24.06
CA THR A 229 -0.87 7.39 -23.43
C THR A 229 -0.50 5.90 -23.47
N ILE A 230 -0.96 5.18 -22.50
CA ILE A 230 -0.89 3.71 -22.43
C ILE A 230 -2.31 3.19 -22.32
N LEU A 231 -2.71 2.34 -23.24
CA LEU A 231 -3.95 1.57 -23.14
C LEU A 231 -3.71 0.37 -22.24
N ILE A 232 -4.67 0.10 -21.37
CA ILE A 232 -4.65 -1.01 -20.42
C ILE A 232 -5.79 -1.95 -20.78
N GLU A 233 -5.45 -3.19 -21.12
CA GLU A 233 -6.42 -4.27 -21.41
C GLU A 233 -6.30 -5.34 -20.32
N ILE A 234 -7.47 -5.87 -19.89
CA ILE A 234 -7.58 -6.83 -18.78
C ILE A 234 -8.37 -8.05 -19.23
#